data_58cd111f2e0c6107ec6364ee78805885
#
_entry.id   58cd111f2e0c6107ec6364ee78805885
#
_cell.length_a   1.000
_cell.length_b   1.000
_cell.length_c   1.000
_cell.angle_alpha   90.00
_cell.angle_beta   90.00
_cell.angle_gamma   90.00
#
_symmetry.space_group_name_H-M   'P 1'
#
loop_
_entity.id
_entity.type
_entity.pdbx_description
1 polymer ?
#
loop_
_entity_poly.entity_id
_entity_poly.type
_entity_poly.pdbx_seq_one_letter_code
_entity_poly.pdbx_strand_id
1 'polypeptide(L)'
;SGELHVPVDQKISIKMESKDVIHAFWIPEFRIKQDIIPGQPTILNFTPTKIGKYPIICAELCGPYHGGMRASIIVEDKSDYEKWFNQNNKTNL
;
A
#
# COMPACT_ATOMS: atom_id res chain seq x y z
N SER A 1 -9.29 0.54 -8.43
CA SER A 1 -8.26 1.33 -7.76
C SER A 1 -8.70 1.71 -6.36
N GLY A 2 -7.77 1.75 -5.44
CA GLY A 2 -8.05 2.10 -4.07
C GLY A 2 -7.11 3.18 -3.57
N GLU A 3 -7.46 3.70 -2.41
CA GLU A 3 -6.62 4.68 -1.73
C GLU A 3 -6.25 4.14 -0.36
N LEU A 4 -4.97 4.14 -0.06
CA LEU A 4 -4.47 3.80 1.26
C LEU A 4 -4.01 5.08 1.94
N HIS A 5 -4.61 5.41 3.07
CA HIS A 5 -4.23 6.60 3.82
C HIS A 5 -3.29 6.22 4.96
N VAL A 6 -2.22 6.99 5.11
CA VAL A 6 -1.23 6.76 6.17
C VAL A 6 -0.83 8.10 6.80
N PRO A 7 -0.49 8.09 8.09
CA PRO A 7 -0.04 9.31 8.75
C PRO A 7 1.42 9.60 8.44
N VAL A 8 1.74 10.88 8.24
CA VAL A 8 3.10 11.33 7.99
C VAL A 8 3.97 11.12 9.24
N ASP A 9 5.23 10.82 9.02
CA ASP A 9 6.26 10.66 10.07
C ASP A 9 6.00 9.54 11.07
N GLN A 10 5.13 8.60 10.73
CA GLN A 10 4.91 7.41 11.55
C GLN A 10 5.32 6.17 10.78
N LYS A 11 5.86 5.19 11.49
CA LYS A 11 6.25 3.92 10.89
C LYS A 11 5.01 3.15 10.49
N ILE A 12 4.98 2.74 9.22
CA ILE A 12 3.89 1.96 8.64
C ILE A 12 4.39 0.55 8.41
N SER A 13 3.57 -0.42 8.77
CA SER A 13 3.81 -1.83 8.46
C SER A 13 2.66 -2.35 7.63
N ILE A 14 2.98 -2.89 6.46
CA ILE A 14 1.98 -3.48 5.58
C ILE A 14 2.28 -4.95 5.44
N LYS A 15 1.30 -5.79 5.82
CA LYS A 15 1.40 -7.23 5.62
C LYS A 15 0.76 -7.56 4.28
N MET A 16 1.49 -8.28 3.45
CA MET A 16 1.05 -8.64 2.11
C MET A 16 1.14 -10.13 1.89
N GLU A 17 0.15 -10.68 1.22
CA GLU A 17 0.10 -12.10 0.89
C GLU A 17 -0.43 -12.27 -0.52
N SER A 18 0.02 -13.32 -1.19
CA SER A 18 -0.51 -13.74 -2.47
C SER A 18 -0.95 -15.19 -2.37
N LYS A 19 -2.05 -15.52 -3.03
CA LYS A 19 -2.57 -16.89 -3.06
C LYS A 19 -2.38 -17.56 -4.41
N ASP A 20 -1.94 -16.84 -5.40
CA ASP A 20 -1.88 -17.33 -6.78
C ASP A 20 -0.51 -17.16 -7.42
N VAL A 21 -0.14 -15.97 -7.80
CA VAL A 21 1.09 -15.70 -8.55
C VAL A 21 1.96 -14.69 -7.83
N ILE A 22 3.18 -14.49 -8.32
CA ILE A 22 4.06 -13.47 -7.78
C ILE A 22 3.56 -12.10 -8.19
N HIS A 23 3.39 -11.22 -7.19
CA HIS A 23 3.02 -9.84 -7.41
C HIS A 23 4.19 -8.93 -7.04
N ALA A 24 4.20 -7.74 -7.60
CA ALA A 24 5.16 -6.72 -7.22
C ALA A 24 4.40 -5.52 -6.67
N PHE A 25 4.75 -5.10 -5.47
CA PHE A 25 4.21 -3.89 -4.84
C PHE A 25 5.27 -2.81 -4.94
N TRP A 26 4.94 -1.69 -5.59
CA TRP A 26 5.91 -0.67 -5.89
C TRP A 26 5.35 0.73 -5.63
N ILE A 27 6.05 1.50 -4.81
CA ILE A 27 5.76 2.92 -4.61
C ILE A 27 6.98 3.68 -5.14
N PRO A 28 6.96 4.11 -6.40
CA PRO A 28 8.14 4.72 -7.03
C PRO A 28 8.69 5.93 -6.28
N GLU A 29 7.80 6.80 -5.79
CA GLU A 29 8.22 8.01 -5.09
C GLU A 29 8.99 7.71 -3.81
N PHE A 30 8.72 6.58 -3.18
CA PHE A 30 9.42 6.18 -1.96
C PHE A 30 10.60 5.26 -2.25
N ARG A 31 10.82 4.89 -3.50
CA ARG A 31 11.85 3.94 -3.94
C ARG A 31 11.70 2.59 -3.22
N ILE A 32 10.46 2.18 -3.03
CA ILE A 32 10.14 0.91 -2.37
C ILE A 32 9.53 -0.03 -3.38
N LYS A 33 10.12 -1.21 -3.49
CA LYS A 33 9.59 -2.27 -4.36
C LYS A 33 9.74 -3.58 -3.62
N GLN A 34 8.66 -4.36 -3.56
CA GLN A 34 8.63 -5.61 -2.83
C GLN A 34 7.90 -6.66 -3.64
N ASP A 35 8.55 -7.79 -3.87
CA ASP A 35 7.89 -8.94 -4.47
C ASP A 35 7.10 -9.69 -3.41
N ILE A 36 5.91 -10.15 -3.80
CA ILE A 36 5.03 -10.91 -2.91
C ILE A 36 4.92 -12.31 -3.52
N ILE A 37 5.51 -13.27 -2.82
CA ILE A 37 5.61 -14.65 -3.30
C ILE A 37 4.47 -15.48 -2.68
N PRO A 38 3.76 -16.29 -3.48
CA PRO A 38 2.69 -17.11 -2.95
C PRO A 38 3.15 -17.99 -1.79
N GLY A 39 2.35 -18.04 -0.74
CA GLY A 39 2.65 -18.86 0.43
C GLY A 39 3.66 -18.26 1.39
N GLN A 40 4.17 -17.06 1.11
CA GLN A 40 5.13 -16.38 1.98
C GLN A 40 4.61 -15.00 2.36
N PRO A 41 4.07 -14.85 3.58
CA PRO A 41 3.67 -13.52 4.05
C PRO A 41 4.87 -12.58 4.09
N THR A 42 4.65 -11.38 3.61
CA THR A 42 5.70 -10.35 3.54
C THR A 42 5.26 -9.14 4.33
N ILE A 43 6.16 -8.58 5.11
CA ILE A 43 5.90 -7.34 5.85
C ILE A 43 6.82 -6.26 5.31
N LEU A 44 6.22 -5.19 4.84
CA LEU A 44 6.94 -4.02 4.37
C LEU A 44 6.82 -2.92 5.40
N ASN A 45 7.96 -2.39 5.83
CA ASN A 45 8.01 -1.30 6.79
C ASN A 45 8.59 -0.05 6.14
N PHE A 46 7.94 1.08 6.37
CA PHE A 46 8.47 2.35 5.89
C PHE A 46 7.88 3.50 6.71
N THR A 47 8.54 4.65 6.66
CA THR A 47 8.06 5.86 7.33
C THR A 47 7.93 6.97 6.30
N PRO A 48 6.70 7.35 5.91
CA PRO A 48 6.51 8.43 4.95
C PRO A 48 6.85 9.77 5.61
N THR A 49 7.56 10.62 4.89
CA THR A 49 8.02 11.89 5.46
C THR A 49 7.44 13.12 4.78
N LYS A 50 6.70 12.94 3.70
CA LYS A 50 6.19 14.07 2.92
C LYS A 50 4.71 13.86 2.60
N ILE A 51 3.90 14.82 3.02
CA ILE A 51 2.47 14.80 2.74
C ILE A 51 2.23 14.89 1.24
N GLY A 52 1.30 14.10 0.74
CA GLY A 52 0.96 14.08 -0.67
C GLY A 52 0.26 12.81 -1.08
N LYS A 53 -0.08 12.74 -2.36
CA LYS A 53 -0.68 11.56 -2.97
C LYS A 53 0.31 10.96 -3.95
N TYR A 54 0.59 9.67 -3.77
CA TYR A 54 1.61 8.99 -4.56
C TYR A 54 1.02 7.72 -5.18
N PRO A 55 1.42 7.38 -6.41
CA PRO A 55 0.92 6.16 -7.04
C PRO A 55 1.52 4.91 -6.39
N ILE A 56 0.70 3.87 -6.29
CA ILE A 56 1.13 2.53 -5.97
C ILE A 56 0.91 1.70 -7.23
N ILE A 57 1.92 0.99 -7.65
CA ILE A 57 1.84 0.12 -8.81
C ILE A 57 1.93 -1.31 -8.32
N CYS A 58 0.88 -2.09 -8.56
CA CYS A 58 0.86 -3.51 -8.28
C CYS A 58 0.84 -4.26 -9.59
N ALA A 59 1.79 -5.12 -9.82
CA ALA A 59 1.90 -5.88 -11.04
C ALA A 59 1.98 -7.36 -10.77
N GLU A 60 1.42 -8.14 -11.68
CA GLU A 60 1.52 -9.58 -11.69
C GLU A 60 2.74 -9.95 -12.52
N LEU A 61 3.72 -10.59 -11.92
CA LEU A 61 5.00 -10.85 -12.59
C LEU A 61 4.95 -12.06 -13.51
N CYS A 62 4.00 -12.96 -13.30
CA CYS A 62 3.92 -14.23 -14.02
C CYS A 62 2.54 -14.45 -14.62
N GLY A 63 1.98 -13.48 -15.29
CA GLY A 63 0.66 -13.63 -15.87
C GLY A 63 0.54 -12.87 -17.18
N PRO A 64 -0.55 -13.10 -17.90
CA PRO A 64 -0.79 -12.39 -19.15
C PRO A 64 -1.26 -10.96 -18.98
N TYR A 65 -1.34 -10.47 -17.76
CA TYR A 65 -1.88 -9.15 -17.51
C TYR A 65 -0.92 -8.06 -17.88
N HIS A 66 -1.44 -7.06 -18.54
CA HIS A 66 -0.69 -5.87 -18.89
C HIS A 66 -1.20 -4.73 -18.03
N GLY A 67 -0.32 -4.12 -17.28
CA GLY A 67 -0.66 -2.91 -16.55
C GLY A 67 -1.09 -3.07 -15.10
N GLY A 68 -1.30 -4.24 -14.58
CA GLY A 68 -1.58 -4.43 -13.16
C GLY A 68 -2.62 -3.50 -12.55
N MET A 69 -2.76 -3.58 -11.22
CA MET A 69 -3.66 -2.70 -10.48
C MET A 69 -2.97 -1.39 -10.15
N ARG A 70 -3.75 -0.32 -10.19
CA ARG A 70 -3.27 0.99 -9.78
C ARG A 70 -4.02 1.43 -8.54
N ALA A 71 -3.29 1.98 -7.60
CA ALA A 71 -3.82 2.53 -6.37
C ALA A 71 -3.00 3.76 -6.01
N SER A 72 -3.37 4.40 -4.93
CA SER A 72 -2.63 5.57 -4.44
C SER A 72 -2.41 5.42 -2.95
N ILE A 73 -1.28 5.92 -2.49
CA ILE A 73 -1.04 6.11 -1.07
C ILE A 73 -1.14 7.61 -0.78
N ILE A 74 -1.96 7.95 0.21
CA ILE A 74 -2.17 9.32 0.62
C ILE A 74 -1.52 9.50 1.97
N VAL A 75 -0.44 10.28 1.98
CA VAL A 75 0.27 10.63 3.20
C VAL A 75 -0.30 11.93 3.70
N GLU A 76 -0.83 11.91 4.90
CA GLU A 76 -1.53 13.07 5.45
C GLU A 76 -1.20 13.25 6.93
N ASP A 77 -1.60 14.38 7.50
CA ASP A 77 -1.36 14.59 8.92
C ASP A 77 -2.20 13.63 9.75
N LYS A 78 -1.85 13.52 11.02
CA LYS A 78 -2.48 12.55 11.90
C LYS A 78 -3.99 12.82 12.04
N SER A 79 -4.39 14.06 12.06
CA SER A 79 -5.81 14.43 12.21
C SER A 79 -6.63 13.94 11.01
N ASP A 80 -6.16 14.19 9.80
CA ASP A 80 -6.87 13.74 8.60
C ASP A 80 -6.85 12.23 8.49
N TYR A 81 -5.74 11.61 8.83
CA TYR A 81 -5.65 10.15 8.84
C TYR A 81 -6.67 9.53 9.79
N GLU A 82 -6.81 10.08 11.00
CA GLU A 82 -7.76 9.57 11.99
C GLU A 82 -9.20 9.68 11.50
N LYS A 83 -9.53 10.77 10.81
CA LYS A 83 -10.86 10.92 10.21
C LYS A 83 -11.12 9.84 9.17
N TRP A 84 -10.17 9.59 8.30
CA TRP A 84 -10.29 8.54 7.29
C TRP A 84 -10.45 7.17 7.95
N PHE A 85 -9.60 6.89 8.93
CA PHE A 85 -9.59 5.60 9.63
C PHE A 85 -10.93 5.34 10.30
N ASN A 86 -11.47 6.33 11.01
CA ASN A 86 -12.74 6.21 11.72
C ASN A 86 -13.91 6.00 10.74
N GLN A 87 -13.92 6.69 9.62
CA GLN A 87 -14.96 6.53 8.61
C GLN A 87 -14.95 5.15 7.99
N ASN A 88 -13.77 4.58 7.80
CA ASN A 88 -13.62 3.31 7.09
C ASN A 88 -13.68 2.10 8.01
N ASN A 89 -13.65 2.28 9.31
CA ASN A 89 -13.68 1.18 10.27
C ASN A 89 -14.92 1.13 11.15
N LYS A 90 -15.83 2.07 11.02
CA LYS A 90 -17.01 2.10 11.89
C LYS A 90 -17.96 0.94 11.68
N THR A 91 -17.83 0.22 10.57
CA THR A 91 -18.65 -0.96 10.32
C THR A 91 -18.05 -2.23 10.88
N ASN A 92 -16.87 -2.16 11.46
CA ASN A 92 -16.17 -3.30 12.03
C ASN A 92 -16.40 -3.46 13.53
N LEU A 93 -17.39 -2.79 14.03
CA LEU A 93 -17.73 -2.84 15.44
C LEU A 93 -18.62 -4.00 15.80
#